data_83876411d5b8e52916cdff3b6bda47ee
#
_entry.id   83876411d5b8e52916cdff3b6bda47ee
#
_cell.length_a   1.000
_cell.length_b   1.000
_cell.length_c   1.000
_cell.angle_alpha   90.00
_cell.angle_beta   90.00
_cell.angle_gamma   90.00
#
_symmetry.space_group_name_H-M   'P 1'
#
loop_
_entity.id
_entity.type
_entity.pdbx_description
1 polymer ?
#
loop_
_entity_poly.entity_id
_entity_poly.type
_entity_poly.pdbx_seq_one_letter_code
_entity_poly.pdbx_strand_id
1 'polypeptide(L)'
;QKKAYLAEYKNYKKAMQQLEDLKAEIAKNRENEEFMRFQYKELDDANLQEGELEQMEQEAETLSHSEDIKTALYEADNALSGEDGSILDKLKNAAQQIDNIKEVYPDVKEVAERMQSSYIELKDIAQEISGSVDNIEFDPNRLETINSRLDQLYSLQQKFHVENVEELIATRERINEQLQHIDNGDEDIEELEKHVGLLLAKAEKLAGELTAIRTESA
;
A
#
# COMPACT_ATOMS: atom_id res chain seq x y z
N GLN A 1 -46.75 -20.64 -35.51
CA GLN A 1 -45.69 -21.66 -35.46
C GLN A 1 -44.39 -21.20 -36.13
N LYS A 2 -44.42 -20.62 -37.36
CA LYS A 2 -43.22 -20.09 -38.04
C LYS A 2 -42.47 -19.03 -37.19
N LYS A 3 -43.23 -18.12 -36.55
CA LYS A 3 -42.63 -17.10 -35.64
C LYS A 3 -41.98 -17.73 -34.39
N ALA A 4 -42.61 -18.75 -33.79
CA ALA A 4 -42.09 -19.47 -32.66
C ALA A 4 -40.81 -20.22 -33.02
N TYR A 5 -40.76 -20.92 -34.13
CA TYR A 5 -39.56 -21.57 -34.66
C TYR A 5 -38.38 -20.57 -34.87
N LEU A 6 -38.65 -19.44 -35.53
CA LEU A 6 -37.62 -18.43 -35.78
C LEU A 6 -37.08 -17.82 -34.49
N ALA A 7 -37.94 -17.62 -33.49
CA ALA A 7 -37.50 -17.12 -32.19
C ALA A 7 -36.60 -18.12 -31.45
N GLU A 8 -37.01 -19.41 -31.43
CA GLU A 8 -36.19 -20.45 -30.79
C GLU A 8 -34.88 -20.72 -31.54
N TYR A 9 -34.89 -20.68 -32.84
CA TYR A 9 -33.70 -20.81 -33.66
C TYR A 9 -32.72 -19.63 -33.43
N LYS A 10 -33.27 -18.43 -33.27
CA LYS A 10 -32.44 -17.26 -32.89
C LYS A 10 -31.84 -17.40 -31.52
N ASN A 11 -32.60 -17.89 -30.54
CA ASN A 11 -32.13 -18.15 -29.21
C ASN A 11 -31.03 -19.23 -29.19
N TYR A 12 -31.22 -20.31 -29.94
CA TYR A 12 -30.21 -21.34 -30.12
C TYR A 12 -28.90 -20.79 -30.71
N LYS A 13 -28.99 -20.01 -31.81
CA LYS A 13 -27.81 -19.40 -32.43
C LYS A 13 -27.06 -18.47 -31.47
N LYS A 14 -27.78 -17.69 -30.67
CA LYS A 14 -27.21 -16.81 -29.68
C LYS A 14 -26.49 -17.61 -28.58
N ALA A 15 -27.10 -18.66 -28.08
CA ALA A 15 -26.49 -19.52 -27.06
C ALA A 15 -25.28 -20.29 -27.60
N MET A 16 -25.32 -20.74 -28.87
CA MET A 16 -24.15 -21.34 -29.54
C MET A 16 -22.97 -20.41 -29.62
N GLN A 17 -23.22 -19.15 -30.00
CA GLN A 17 -22.18 -18.13 -30.07
C GLN A 17 -21.59 -17.85 -28.70
N GLN A 18 -22.41 -17.78 -27.65
CA GLN A 18 -21.95 -17.62 -26.28
C GLN A 18 -21.08 -18.79 -25.82
N LEU A 19 -21.45 -20.02 -26.20
CA LEU A 19 -20.67 -21.23 -25.89
C LEU A 19 -19.29 -21.19 -26.58
N GLU A 20 -19.23 -20.83 -27.84
CA GLU A 20 -17.98 -20.73 -28.58
C GLU A 20 -17.08 -19.64 -28.04
N ASP A 21 -17.64 -18.47 -27.69
CA ASP A 21 -16.92 -17.36 -27.09
C ASP A 21 -16.35 -17.78 -25.72
N LEU A 22 -17.13 -18.47 -24.89
CA LEU A 22 -16.69 -18.98 -23.60
C LEU A 22 -15.55 -20.02 -23.75
N LYS A 23 -15.68 -20.97 -24.68
CA LYS A 23 -14.64 -21.94 -24.96
C LYS A 23 -13.33 -21.29 -25.41
N ALA A 24 -13.42 -20.30 -26.28
CA ALA A 24 -12.26 -19.56 -26.77
C ALA A 24 -11.57 -18.74 -25.66
N GLU A 25 -12.35 -18.08 -24.81
CA GLU A 25 -11.83 -17.34 -23.65
C GLU A 25 -11.10 -18.24 -22.67
N ILE A 26 -11.71 -19.37 -22.30
CA ILE A 26 -11.10 -20.32 -21.37
C ILE A 26 -9.84 -20.96 -21.97
N ALA A 27 -9.85 -21.32 -23.25
CA ALA A 27 -8.65 -21.85 -23.92
C ALA A 27 -7.51 -20.85 -23.92
N LYS A 28 -7.79 -19.57 -24.17
CA LYS A 28 -6.80 -18.48 -24.13
C LYS A 28 -6.24 -18.28 -22.74
N ASN A 29 -7.08 -18.32 -21.72
CA ASN A 29 -6.65 -18.20 -20.33
C ASN A 29 -5.78 -19.39 -19.88
N ARG A 30 -6.08 -20.60 -20.35
CA ARG A 30 -5.29 -21.80 -20.04
C ARG A 30 -3.88 -21.79 -20.60
N GLU A 31 -3.63 -21.13 -21.71
CA GLU A 31 -2.28 -21.00 -22.27
C GLU A 31 -1.32 -20.34 -21.31
N ASN A 32 -1.80 -19.44 -20.45
CA ASN A 32 -1.02 -18.69 -19.48
C ASN A 32 -1.29 -19.09 -18.01
N GLU A 33 -2.04 -20.18 -17.79
CA GLU A 33 -2.50 -20.57 -16.45
C GLU A 33 -1.36 -20.76 -15.45
N GLU A 34 -0.31 -21.46 -15.84
CA GLU A 34 0.84 -21.74 -14.97
C GLU A 34 1.58 -20.44 -14.58
N PHE A 35 1.78 -19.56 -15.55
CA PHE A 35 2.37 -18.25 -15.31
C PHE A 35 1.50 -17.37 -14.43
N MET A 36 0.19 -17.37 -14.64
CA MET A 36 -0.77 -16.65 -13.82
C MET A 36 -0.80 -17.15 -12.37
N ARG A 37 -0.72 -18.46 -12.16
CA ARG A 37 -0.64 -19.06 -10.81
C ARG A 37 0.65 -18.66 -10.10
N PHE A 38 1.74 -18.61 -10.82
CA PHE A 38 3.01 -18.11 -10.29
C PHE A 38 2.93 -16.65 -9.88
N GLN A 39 2.37 -15.79 -10.73
CA GLN A 39 2.16 -14.36 -10.43
C GLN A 39 1.24 -14.15 -9.24
N TYR A 40 0.14 -14.88 -9.18
CA TYR A 40 -0.80 -14.81 -8.07
C TYR A 40 -0.14 -15.20 -6.75
N LYS A 41 0.60 -16.29 -6.75
CA LYS A 41 1.32 -16.76 -5.56
C LYS A 41 2.33 -15.72 -5.07
N GLU A 42 3.07 -15.12 -5.98
CA GLU A 42 4.05 -14.08 -5.64
C GLU A 42 3.38 -12.86 -4.97
N LEU A 43 2.26 -12.40 -5.51
CA LEU A 43 1.49 -11.28 -4.94
C LEU A 43 0.79 -11.64 -3.63
N ASP A 44 0.28 -12.85 -3.53
CA ASP A 44 -0.40 -13.34 -2.32
C ASP A 44 0.59 -13.54 -1.16
N ASP A 45 1.73 -14.17 -1.44
CA ASP A 45 2.81 -14.38 -0.46
C ASP A 45 3.45 -13.07 0.03
N ALA A 46 3.33 -12.00 -0.74
CA ALA A 46 3.86 -10.70 -0.39
C ALA A 46 3.10 -10.00 0.75
N ASN A 47 1.92 -10.47 1.12
CA ASN A 47 1.12 -9.89 2.21
C ASN A 47 0.93 -8.38 2.11
N LEU A 48 0.44 -7.92 0.96
CA LEU A 48 0.30 -6.51 0.64
C LEU A 48 -0.75 -5.82 1.52
N GLN A 49 -0.40 -4.64 2.05
CA GLN A 49 -1.28 -3.82 2.87
C GLN A 49 -1.44 -2.43 2.26
N GLU A 50 -2.66 -1.91 2.26
CA GLU A 50 -2.93 -0.53 1.83
C GLU A 50 -2.20 0.48 2.70
N GLY A 51 -1.57 1.48 2.07
CA GLY A 51 -0.82 2.53 2.77
C GLY A 51 0.54 2.11 3.33
N GLU A 52 0.93 0.85 3.17
CA GLU A 52 2.18 0.29 3.68
C GLU A 52 3.42 1.02 3.15
N LEU A 53 3.43 1.30 1.85
CA LEU A 53 4.57 1.92 1.18
C LEU A 53 4.86 3.31 1.76
N GLU A 54 3.85 4.15 1.85
CA GLU A 54 3.96 5.53 2.35
C GLU A 54 4.37 5.57 3.82
N GLN A 55 3.81 4.68 4.65
CA GLN A 55 4.18 4.58 6.06
C GLN A 55 5.63 4.14 6.23
N MET A 56 6.08 3.16 5.45
CA MET A 56 7.45 2.66 5.54
C MET A 56 8.47 3.65 4.97
N GLU A 57 8.16 4.37 3.91
CA GLU A 57 9.00 5.43 3.38
C GLU A 57 9.21 6.55 4.42
N GLN A 58 8.14 6.96 5.09
CA GLN A 58 8.22 7.97 6.15
C GLN A 58 9.02 7.48 7.35
N GLU A 59 8.79 6.26 7.80
CA GLU A 59 9.54 5.67 8.92
C GLU A 59 11.03 5.49 8.58
N ALA A 60 11.35 5.05 7.36
CA ALA A 60 12.72 4.90 6.89
C ALA A 60 13.47 6.25 6.86
N GLU A 61 12.80 7.30 6.38
CA GLU A 61 13.38 8.64 6.37
C GLU A 61 13.71 9.13 7.79
N THR A 62 12.76 9.00 8.72
CA THR A 62 12.96 9.36 10.12
C THR A 62 14.10 8.57 10.76
N LEU A 63 14.15 7.27 10.54
CA LEU A 63 15.20 6.40 11.09
C LEU A 63 16.57 6.66 10.46
N SER A 64 16.63 7.00 9.17
CA SER A 64 17.89 7.33 8.49
C SER A 64 18.53 8.62 9.02
N HIS A 65 17.72 9.57 9.50
CA HIS A 65 18.17 10.82 10.10
C HIS A 65 18.35 10.75 11.62
N SER A 66 18.01 9.65 12.26
CA SER A 66 18.07 9.52 13.73
C SER A 66 19.47 9.69 14.31
N GLU A 67 20.50 9.25 13.61
CA GLU A 67 21.89 9.46 14.01
C GLU A 67 22.27 10.95 14.02
N ASP A 68 21.92 11.70 12.97
CA ASP A 68 22.19 13.13 12.89
C ASP A 68 21.41 13.90 13.95
N ILE A 69 20.15 13.55 14.17
CA ILE A 69 19.30 14.15 15.21
C ILE A 69 19.88 13.88 16.58
N LYS A 70 20.25 12.64 16.85
CA LYS A 70 20.87 12.23 18.14
C LYS A 70 22.19 12.96 18.39
N THR A 71 23.06 13.03 17.39
CA THR A 71 24.34 13.73 17.48
C THR A 71 24.14 15.21 17.78
N ALA A 72 23.26 15.89 17.05
CA ALA A 72 22.99 17.31 17.26
C ALA A 72 22.43 17.60 18.67
N LEU A 73 21.49 16.81 19.14
CA LEU A 73 20.91 16.96 20.47
C LEU A 73 21.93 16.65 21.58
N TYR A 74 22.74 15.61 21.41
CA TYR A 74 23.79 15.24 22.34
C TYR A 74 24.87 16.33 22.45
N GLU A 75 25.32 16.87 21.34
CA GLU A 75 26.29 17.98 21.30
C GLU A 75 25.74 19.25 21.95
N ALA A 76 24.49 19.60 21.68
CA ALA A 76 23.81 20.73 22.32
C ALA A 76 23.66 20.53 23.84
N ASP A 77 23.23 19.34 24.27
CA ASP A 77 23.10 18.98 25.68
C ASP A 77 24.46 19.10 26.41
N ASN A 78 25.50 18.54 25.83
CA ASN A 78 26.84 18.61 26.38
C ASN A 78 27.37 20.05 26.43
N ALA A 79 27.15 20.86 25.40
CA ALA A 79 27.56 22.26 25.41
C ALA A 79 26.83 23.09 26.48
N LEU A 80 25.55 22.86 26.67
CA LEU A 80 24.72 23.61 27.62
C LEU A 80 24.92 23.17 29.06
N SER A 81 25.04 21.87 29.31
CA SER A 81 24.97 21.27 30.65
C SER A 81 26.13 20.31 30.99
N GLY A 82 27.12 20.15 30.10
CA GLY A 82 28.25 19.26 30.30
C GLY A 82 29.14 19.60 31.51
N GLU A 83 29.97 18.64 31.90
CA GLU A 83 30.80 18.76 33.12
C GLU A 83 31.94 19.79 33.01
N ASP A 84 32.46 20.01 31.81
CA ASP A 84 33.64 20.86 31.61
C ASP A 84 33.28 22.23 31.04
N GLY A 85 32.91 23.17 31.92
CA GLY A 85 32.73 24.54 31.57
C GLY A 85 31.55 24.79 30.63
N SER A 86 30.40 24.27 31.00
CA SER A 86 29.15 24.41 30.26
C SER A 86 28.72 25.86 30.05
N ILE A 87 27.93 26.13 29.03
CA ILE A 87 27.36 27.45 28.78
C ILE A 87 26.53 27.94 29.97
N LEU A 88 25.75 27.06 30.61
CA LEU A 88 24.96 27.38 31.80
C LEU A 88 25.84 27.79 32.98
N ASP A 89 26.94 27.07 33.23
CA ASP A 89 27.85 27.42 34.31
C ASP A 89 28.55 28.76 34.06
N LYS A 90 28.99 28.99 32.83
CA LYS A 90 29.60 30.27 32.44
C LYS A 90 28.62 31.43 32.53
N LEU A 91 27.37 31.24 32.07
CA LEU A 91 26.34 32.26 32.15
C LEU A 91 25.97 32.54 33.61
N LYS A 92 25.83 31.52 34.43
CA LYS A 92 25.58 31.67 35.87
C LYS A 92 26.67 32.48 36.55
N ASN A 93 27.93 32.15 36.30
CA ASN A 93 29.06 32.88 36.87
C ASN A 93 29.13 34.33 36.42
N ALA A 94 28.92 34.58 35.13
CA ALA A 94 28.86 35.95 34.57
C ALA A 94 27.71 36.76 35.19
N ALA A 95 26.52 36.17 35.26
CA ALA A 95 25.37 36.82 35.90
C ALA A 95 25.62 37.15 37.38
N GLN A 96 26.26 36.24 38.10
CA GLN A 96 26.61 36.47 39.50
C GLN A 96 27.62 37.62 39.66
N GLN A 97 28.60 37.73 38.79
CA GLN A 97 29.59 38.83 38.84
C GLN A 97 28.90 40.20 38.59
N ILE A 98 28.02 40.29 37.65
CA ILE A 98 27.30 41.53 37.34
C ILE A 98 26.33 41.84 38.51
N ASP A 99 25.65 40.85 39.06
CA ASP A 99 24.77 41.02 40.20
C ASP A 99 25.51 41.56 41.45
N ASN A 100 26.74 41.11 41.67
CA ASN A 100 27.57 41.55 42.78
C ASN A 100 27.96 43.03 42.73
N ILE A 101 28.00 43.66 41.56
CA ILE A 101 28.38 45.07 41.39
C ILE A 101 27.19 46.01 41.22
N LYS A 102 25.98 45.53 41.13
CA LYS A 102 24.78 46.34 40.81
C LYS A 102 24.49 47.43 41.83
N GLU A 103 24.84 47.20 43.10
CA GLU A 103 24.65 48.17 44.16
C GLU A 103 25.71 49.29 44.13
N VAL A 104 26.91 48.98 43.64
CA VAL A 104 28.03 49.95 43.50
C VAL A 104 27.94 50.71 42.17
N TYR A 105 27.46 50.00 41.13
CA TYR A 105 27.29 50.54 39.79
C TYR A 105 25.88 50.33 39.29
N PRO A 106 24.93 51.24 39.65
CA PRO A 106 23.51 51.04 39.35
C PRO A 106 23.12 50.93 37.87
N ASP A 107 23.99 51.39 36.98
CA ASP A 107 23.76 51.32 35.50
C ASP A 107 23.65 49.88 35.00
N VAL A 108 24.18 48.89 35.72
CA VAL A 108 24.12 47.46 35.34
C VAL A 108 22.93 46.72 35.99
N LYS A 109 22.09 47.37 36.78
CA LYS A 109 20.99 46.72 37.48
C LYS A 109 20.01 46.05 36.54
N GLU A 110 19.59 46.72 35.47
CA GLU A 110 18.72 46.15 34.42
C GLU A 110 19.41 44.99 33.69
N VAL A 111 20.66 45.13 33.32
CA VAL A 111 21.45 44.08 32.68
C VAL A 111 21.58 42.85 33.58
N ALA A 112 21.82 43.04 34.90
CA ALA A 112 21.83 41.95 35.86
C ALA A 112 20.52 41.16 35.90
N GLU A 113 19.38 41.84 35.94
CA GLU A 113 18.07 41.22 35.91
C GLU A 113 17.83 40.45 34.61
N ARG A 114 18.20 41.02 33.45
CA ARG A 114 18.10 40.35 32.14
C ARG A 114 18.99 39.14 32.02
N MET A 115 20.22 39.17 32.56
CA MET A 115 21.10 38.00 32.58
C MET A 115 20.51 36.87 33.43
N GLN A 116 19.90 37.18 34.57
CA GLN A 116 19.26 36.20 35.41
C GLN A 116 18.06 35.57 34.71
N SER A 117 17.25 36.36 34.03
CA SER A 117 16.10 35.87 33.21
C SER A 117 16.59 34.98 32.07
N SER A 118 17.67 35.37 31.39
CA SER A 118 18.28 34.57 30.32
C SER A 118 18.81 33.24 30.81
N TYR A 119 19.40 33.23 32.00
CA TYR A 119 19.91 31.98 32.63
C TYR A 119 18.74 31.02 32.92
N ILE A 120 17.63 31.52 33.47
CA ILE A 120 16.44 30.70 33.76
C ILE A 120 15.87 30.11 32.49
N GLU A 121 15.72 30.92 31.43
CA GLU A 121 15.23 30.49 30.13
C GLU A 121 16.15 29.47 29.49
N LEU A 122 17.47 29.71 29.48
CA LEU A 122 18.41 28.78 28.89
C LEU A 122 18.49 27.46 29.67
N LYS A 123 18.34 27.50 30.98
CA LYS A 123 18.26 26.31 31.81
C LYS A 123 17.04 25.47 31.45
N ASP A 124 15.90 26.11 31.23
CA ASP A 124 14.67 25.43 30.82
C ASP A 124 14.83 24.76 29.45
N ILE A 125 15.40 25.49 28.48
CA ILE A 125 15.75 24.95 27.15
C ILE A 125 16.68 23.74 27.28
N ALA A 126 17.71 23.82 28.11
CA ALA A 126 18.65 22.74 28.32
C ALA A 126 17.99 21.47 28.91
N GLN A 127 17.02 21.64 29.79
CA GLN A 127 16.24 20.51 30.33
C GLN A 127 15.38 19.87 29.25
N GLU A 128 14.77 20.66 28.38
CA GLU A 128 13.98 20.16 27.25
C GLU A 128 14.85 19.35 26.26
N ILE A 129 16.03 19.86 25.94
CA ILE A 129 16.99 19.16 25.06
C ILE A 129 17.47 17.85 25.71
N SER A 130 17.80 17.87 26.98
CA SER A 130 18.23 16.68 27.73
C SER A 130 17.12 15.60 27.73
N GLY A 131 15.88 15.98 27.95
CA GLY A 131 14.73 15.08 27.84
C GLY A 131 14.55 14.50 26.43
N SER A 132 14.81 15.29 25.41
CA SER A 132 14.74 14.83 24.01
C SER A 132 15.84 13.81 23.66
N VAL A 133 17.05 13.99 24.20
CA VAL A 133 18.15 13.02 24.01
C VAL A 133 17.76 11.64 24.54
N ASP A 134 17.12 11.60 25.70
CA ASP A 134 16.73 10.34 26.34
C ASP A 134 15.59 9.60 25.61
N ASN A 135 14.80 10.32 24.81
CA ASN A 135 13.65 9.78 24.10
C ASN A 135 13.92 9.32 22.66
N ILE A 136 15.13 9.52 22.14
CA ILE A 136 15.47 9.11 20.78
C ILE A 136 15.96 7.67 20.78
N GLU A 137 15.16 6.81 20.17
CA GLU A 137 15.54 5.42 19.89
C GLU A 137 16.19 5.33 18.51
N PHE A 138 17.37 4.74 18.48
CA PHE A 138 18.04 4.35 17.25
C PHE A 138 18.01 2.83 17.13
N ASP A 139 17.29 2.33 16.12
CA ASP A 139 17.19 0.90 15.83
C ASP A 139 17.65 0.61 14.39
N PRO A 140 18.93 0.26 14.19
CA PRO A 140 19.46 -0.05 12.86
C PRO A 140 18.84 -1.31 12.27
N ASN A 141 18.41 -2.28 13.09
CA ASN A 141 17.75 -3.48 12.62
C ASN A 141 16.36 -3.17 12.04
N ARG A 142 15.64 -2.24 12.67
CA ARG A 142 14.34 -1.79 12.15
C ARG A 142 14.48 -1.10 10.80
N LEU A 143 15.47 -0.23 10.63
CA LEU A 143 15.76 0.44 9.37
C LEU A 143 16.10 -0.57 8.27
N GLU A 144 16.93 -1.56 8.55
CA GLU A 144 17.27 -2.61 7.61
C GLU A 144 16.05 -3.44 7.20
N THR A 145 15.19 -3.79 8.14
CA THR A 145 13.94 -4.51 7.88
C THR A 145 13.00 -3.70 6.98
N ILE A 146 12.85 -2.41 7.26
CA ILE A 146 12.03 -1.49 6.45
C ILE A 146 12.59 -1.37 5.05
N ASN A 147 13.89 -1.16 4.90
CA ASN A 147 14.53 -1.03 3.60
C ASN A 147 14.39 -2.31 2.76
N SER A 148 14.51 -3.48 3.37
CA SER A 148 14.28 -4.76 2.70
C SER A 148 12.84 -4.90 2.21
N ARG A 149 11.88 -4.48 3.02
CA ARG A 149 10.46 -4.48 2.61
C ARG A 149 10.18 -3.49 1.50
N LEU A 150 10.74 -2.29 1.58
CA LEU A 150 10.62 -1.29 0.51
C LEU A 150 11.20 -1.80 -0.81
N ASP A 151 12.36 -2.43 -0.79
CA ASP A 151 12.97 -3.02 -1.99
C ASP A 151 12.08 -4.10 -2.60
N GLN A 152 11.45 -4.94 -1.78
CA GLN A 152 10.48 -5.94 -2.23
C GLN A 152 9.28 -5.27 -2.91
N LEU A 153 8.69 -4.25 -2.29
CA LEU A 153 7.54 -3.53 -2.82
C LEU A 153 7.87 -2.82 -4.14
N TYR A 154 9.03 -2.15 -4.22
CA TYR A 154 9.48 -1.50 -5.45
C TYR A 154 9.76 -2.51 -6.57
N SER A 155 10.34 -3.65 -6.24
CA SER A 155 10.58 -4.72 -7.21
C SER A 155 9.28 -5.27 -7.78
N LEU A 156 8.26 -5.47 -6.95
CA LEU A 156 6.93 -5.91 -7.39
C LEU A 156 6.24 -4.85 -8.25
N GLN A 157 6.32 -3.59 -7.87
CA GLN A 157 5.77 -2.49 -8.67
C GLN A 157 6.41 -2.43 -10.05
N GLN A 158 7.71 -2.57 -10.14
CA GLN A 158 8.44 -2.60 -11.41
C GLN A 158 8.06 -3.81 -12.25
N LYS A 159 8.00 -4.99 -11.65
CA LYS A 159 7.67 -6.26 -12.33
C LYS A 159 6.26 -6.24 -12.91
N PHE A 160 5.29 -5.71 -12.19
CA PHE A 160 3.89 -5.65 -12.60
C PHE A 160 3.50 -4.33 -13.30
N HIS A 161 4.46 -3.42 -13.50
CA HIS A 161 4.26 -2.13 -14.17
C HIS A 161 3.16 -1.28 -13.52
N VAL A 162 3.18 -1.19 -12.20
CA VAL A 162 2.25 -0.41 -11.39
C VAL A 162 2.99 0.59 -10.51
N GLU A 163 2.30 1.61 -10.02
CA GLU A 163 2.91 2.73 -9.30
C GLU A 163 2.70 2.70 -7.78
N ASN A 164 1.77 1.86 -7.29
CA ASN A 164 1.43 1.79 -5.87
C ASN A 164 1.01 0.38 -5.44
N VAL A 165 0.90 0.18 -4.12
CA VAL A 165 0.53 -1.12 -3.54
C VAL A 165 -0.92 -1.47 -3.81
N GLU A 166 -1.80 -0.49 -3.86
CA GLU A 166 -3.22 -0.66 -4.17
C GLU A 166 -3.42 -1.26 -5.57
N GLU A 167 -2.61 -0.84 -6.53
CA GLU A 167 -2.61 -1.42 -7.89
C GLU A 167 -2.05 -2.86 -7.91
N LEU A 168 -1.08 -3.19 -7.04
CA LEU A 168 -0.62 -4.56 -6.86
C LEU A 168 -1.73 -5.46 -6.30
N ILE A 169 -2.47 -4.97 -5.31
CA ILE A 169 -3.61 -5.68 -4.73
C ILE A 169 -4.69 -5.88 -5.79
N ALA A 170 -5.02 -4.86 -6.57
CA ALA A 170 -5.97 -4.95 -7.66
C ALA A 170 -5.52 -5.96 -8.74
N THR A 171 -4.23 -6.01 -9.05
CA THR A 171 -3.65 -6.97 -9.97
C THR A 171 -3.79 -8.40 -9.46
N ARG A 172 -3.52 -8.63 -8.18
CA ARG A 172 -3.73 -9.92 -7.52
C ARG A 172 -5.19 -10.37 -7.65
N GLU A 173 -6.14 -9.51 -7.32
CA GLU A 173 -7.57 -9.82 -7.43
C GLU A 173 -7.99 -10.13 -8.85
N ARG A 174 -7.51 -9.38 -9.82
CA ARG A 174 -7.79 -9.64 -11.25
C ARG A 174 -7.27 -11.01 -11.69
N ILE A 175 -6.05 -11.35 -11.32
CA ILE A 175 -5.47 -12.66 -11.64
C ILE A 175 -6.25 -13.77 -10.95
N ASN A 176 -6.64 -13.59 -9.70
CA ASN A 176 -7.44 -14.55 -8.95
C ASN A 176 -8.81 -14.81 -9.62
N GLU A 177 -9.50 -13.77 -10.06
CA GLU A 177 -10.76 -13.90 -10.81
C GLU A 177 -10.57 -14.67 -12.11
N GLN A 178 -9.50 -14.39 -12.84
CA GLN A 178 -9.17 -15.13 -14.07
C GLN A 178 -8.89 -16.61 -13.80
N LEU A 179 -8.17 -16.93 -12.73
CA LEU A 179 -7.88 -18.31 -12.34
C LEU A 179 -9.13 -19.05 -11.90
N GLN A 180 -10.01 -18.40 -11.13
CA GLN A 180 -11.29 -18.98 -10.74
C GLN A 180 -12.18 -19.26 -11.96
N HIS A 181 -12.16 -18.38 -12.94
CA HIS A 181 -12.89 -18.57 -14.18
C HIS A 181 -12.37 -19.76 -14.99
N ILE A 182 -11.05 -20.00 -14.99
CA ILE A 182 -10.44 -21.18 -15.59
C ILE A 182 -10.86 -22.44 -14.81
N ASP A 183 -10.78 -22.42 -13.48
CA ASP A 183 -11.10 -23.56 -12.62
C ASP A 183 -12.57 -23.98 -12.73
N ASN A 184 -13.49 -23.03 -12.88
CA ASN A 184 -14.91 -23.24 -13.07
C ASN A 184 -15.31 -23.43 -14.55
N GLY A 185 -14.38 -23.24 -15.46
CA GLY A 185 -14.65 -23.18 -16.89
C GLY A 185 -15.24 -24.44 -17.46
N ASP A 186 -14.82 -25.60 -16.99
CA ASP A 186 -15.35 -26.89 -17.46
C ASP A 186 -16.82 -27.08 -17.05
N GLU A 187 -17.18 -26.68 -15.83
CA GLU A 187 -18.58 -26.70 -15.35
C GLU A 187 -19.46 -25.71 -16.12
N ASP A 188 -18.95 -24.49 -16.33
CA ASP A 188 -19.67 -23.45 -17.07
C ASP A 188 -19.91 -23.87 -18.54
N ILE A 189 -18.91 -24.46 -19.16
CA ILE A 189 -19.03 -25.03 -20.52
C ILE A 189 -20.07 -26.13 -20.53
N GLU A 190 -20.05 -27.07 -19.60
CA GLU A 190 -20.99 -28.18 -19.51
C GLU A 190 -22.42 -27.70 -19.34
N GLU A 191 -22.66 -26.73 -18.45
CA GLU A 191 -23.97 -26.12 -18.25
C GLU A 191 -24.49 -25.43 -19.52
N LEU A 192 -23.62 -24.68 -20.18
CA LEU A 192 -23.99 -23.97 -21.40
C LEU A 192 -24.21 -24.94 -22.57
N GLU A 193 -23.44 -26.02 -22.67
CA GLU A 193 -23.69 -27.12 -23.62
C GLU A 193 -25.05 -27.79 -23.41
N LYS A 194 -25.44 -28.04 -22.17
CA LYS A 194 -26.77 -28.56 -21.83
C LYS A 194 -27.86 -27.58 -22.25
N HIS A 195 -27.67 -26.29 -21.99
CA HIS A 195 -28.64 -25.28 -22.39
C HIS A 195 -28.79 -25.17 -23.91
N VAL A 196 -27.68 -25.19 -24.64
CA VAL A 196 -27.67 -25.22 -26.13
C VAL A 196 -28.40 -26.45 -26.65
N GLY A 197 -28.12 -27.63 -26.05
CA GLY A 197 -28.78 -28.89 -26.44
C GLY A 197 -30.31 -28.82 -26.23
N LEU A 198 -30.80 -28.24 -25.16
CA LEU A 198 -32.23 -28.04 -24.91
C LEU A 198 -32.87 -27.08 -25.93
N LEU A 199 -32.20 -25.99 -26.27
CA LEU A 199 -32.66 -25.05 -27.28
C LEU A 199 -32.70 -25.66 -28.67
N LEU A 200 -31.70 -26.46 -29.02
CA LEU A 200 -31.65 -27.19 -30.29
C LEU A 200 -32.83 -28.18 -30.39
N ALA A 201 -33.04 -29.01 -29.35
CA ALA A 201 -34.17 -29.95 -29.32
C ALA A 201 -35.52 -29.27 -29.47
N LYS A 202 -35.70 -28.13 -28.83
CA LYS A 202 -36.92 -27.33 -28.94
C LYS A 202 -37.12 -26.77 -30.33
N ALA A 203 -36.06 -26.26 -30.97
CA ALA A 203 -36.10 -25.78 -32.34
C ALA A 203 -36.39 -26.92 -33.36
N GLU A 204 -35.78 -28.08 -33.19
CA GLU A 204 -36.02 -29.26 -34.04
C GLU A 204 -37.46 -29.76 -33.93
N LYS A 205 -38.01 -29.81 -32.71
CA LYS A 205 -39.44 -30.15 -32.52
C LYS A 205 -40.35 -29.21 -33.28
N LEU A 206 -40.15 -27.91 -33.16
CA LEU A 206 -40.95 -26.91 -33.88
C LEU A 206 -40.75 -26.98 -35.38
N ALA A 207 -39.56 -27.33 -35.87
CA ALA A 207 -39.32 -27.55 -37.28
C ALA A 207 -40.08 -28.78 -37.82
N GLY A 208 -40.09 -29.89 -37.07
CA GLY A 208 -40.87 -31.09 -37.35
C GLY A 208 -42.36 -30.82 -37.44
N GLU A 209 -42.93 -30.09 -36.49
CA GLU A 209 -44.34 -29.68 -36.49
C GLU A 209 -44.68 -28.79 -37.71
N LEU A 210 -43.78 -27.88 -38.12
CA LEU A 210 -43.95 -27.07 -39.31
C LEU A 210 -43.95 -27.89 -40.60
N THR A 211 -43.10 -28.90 -40.67
CA THR A 211 -42.98 -29.80 -41.82
C THR A 211 -44.24 -30.67 -41.92
N ALA A 212 -44.75 -31.24 -40.84
CA ALA A 212 -45.97 -32.02 -40.79
C ALA A 212 -47.16 -31.21 -41.31
N ILE A 213 -47.35 -29.98 -40.85
CA ILE A 213 -48.43 -29.10 -41.30
C ILE A 213 -48.33 -28.76 -42.80
N ARG A 214 -47.13 -28.59 -43.36
CA ARG A 214 -46.91 -28.36 -44.77
C ARG A 214 -47.27 -29.58 -45.61
N THR A 215 -46.98 -30.78 -45.13
CA THR A 215 -47.32 -32.03 -45.82
C THR A 215 -48.79 -32.36 -45.76
N GLU A 216 -49.51 -32.00 -44.69
CA GLU A 216 -50.96 -32.14 -44.61
C GLU A 216 -51.74 -31.13 -45.45
N SER A 217 -51.12 -29.98 -45.79
CA SER A 217 -51.76 -28.91 -46.53
C SER A 217 -51.44 -28.93 -48.09
N ALA A 218 -50.65 -29.89 -48.54
CA ALA A 218 -50.29 -30.12 -49.91
C ALA A 218 -51.09 -31.28 -50.53
#